data_2587254982c5372ca32c30db7573a268
#
_entry.id   2587254982c5372ca32c30db7573a268
#
_cell.length_a   1.000
_cell.length_b   1.000
_cell.length_c   1.000
_cell.angle_alpha   90.00
_cell.angle_beta   90.00
_cell.angle_gamma   90.00
#
_symmetry.space_group_name_H-M   'P 1'
#
loop_
_entity.id
_entity.type
_entity.pdbx_description
1 polymer ?
#
loop_
_entity_poly.entity_id
_entity_poly.type
_entity_poly.pdbx_seq_one_letter_code
_entity_poly.pdbx_strand_id
1 'polypeptide(L)'
;MKLLILNGPNLNLQGKRDQSVYGAESFEEFIPRLRALYPEHTLDYAQSNIEGELIVALHKAVGEYDGVLFNAGGYTHTSVALRDAIDAISVPVIEIHISNVSAREEFRHTSFIGATCIGTIAGFGLDSYRLGVEALLNR
;
A
#
# COMPACT_ATOMS: atom_id res chain seq x y z
N MET A 1 16.36 4.46 -5.87
CA MET A 1 15.66 4.22 -4.60
C MET A 1 15.27 2.76 -4.45
N LYS A 2 15.16 2.31 -3.23
CA LYS A 2 14.63 0.99 -2.90
C LYS A 2 13.32 1.16 -2.15
N LEU A 3 12.21 0.71 -2.74
CA LEU A 3 10.87 0.92 -2.22
C LEU A 3 10.22 -0.42 -1.89
N LEU A 4 9.39 -0.45 -0.85
CA LEU A 4 8.58 -1.60 -0.49
C LEU A 4 7.12 -1.32 -0.83
N ILE A 5 6.50 -2.24 -1.58
CA ILE A 5 5.06 -2.29 -1.75
C ILE A 5 4.55 -3.32 -0.75
N LEU A 6 3.79 -2.86 0.23
CA LEU A 6 3.28 -3.70 1.32
C LEU A 6 1.76 -3.75 1.27
N ASN A 7 1.23 -4.94 1.06
CA ASN A 7 -0.20 -5.17 0.94
C ASN A 7 -0.76 -5.98 2.12
N GLY A 8 -1.90 -5.57 2.60
CA GLY A 8 -2.61 -6.18 3.71
C GLY A 8 -3.63 -7.25 3.30
N PRO A 9 -4.61 -7.51 4.18
CA PRO A 9 -5.53 -8.65 4.04
C PRO A 9 -6.32 -8.63 2.75
N ASN A 10 -6.51 -9.81 2.20
CA ASN A 10 -7.33 -10.09 1.03
C ASN A 10 -6.74 -9.59 -0.30
N LEU A 11 -5.62 -8.88 -0.28
CA LEU A 11 -4.99 -8.40 -1.51
C LEU A 11 -4.27 -9.52 -2.27
N ASN A 12 -4.04 -10.66 -1.63
CA ASN A 12 -3.63 -11.88 -2.33
C ASN A 12 -4.71 -12.40 -3.29
N LEU A 13 -5.95 -11.95 -3.14
CA LEU A 13 -7.08 -12.33 -3.99
C LEU A 13 -7.34 -11.33 -5.13
N GLN A 14 -6.45 -10.34 -5.30
CA GLN A 14 -6.57 -9.37 -6.40
C GLN A 14 -6.65 -10.09 -7.74
N GLY A 15 -7.63 -9.69 -8.57
CA GLY A 15 -7.93 -10.33 -9.85
C GLY A 15 -8.94 -11.46 -9.76
N LYS A 16 -9.25 -11.93 -8.56
CA LYS A 16 -10.19 -13.06 -8.29
C LYS A 16 -11.43 -12.66 -7.54
N ARG A 17 -11.36 -11.59 -6.73
CA ARG A 17 -12.51 -11.08 -5.98
C ARG A 17 -13.25 -10.03 -6.83
N ASP A 18 -14.19 -9.31 -6.28
CA ASP A 18 -15.06 -8.36 -6.99
C ASP A 18 -14.28 -7.47 -7.99
N GLN A 19 -14.28 -7.89 -9.26
CA GLN A 19 -13.53 -7.21 -10.32
C GLN A 19 -14.11 -5.85 -10.67
N SER A 20 -15.38 -5.60 -10.36
CA SER A 20 -15.99 -4.29 -10.57
C SER A 20 -15.42 -3.21 -9.64
N VAL A 21 -14.88 -3.62 -8.49
CA VAL A 21 -14.27 -2.72 -7.50
C VAL A 21 -12.74 -2.71 -7.61
N TYR A 22 -12.12 -3.87 -7.81
CA TYR A 22 -10.67 -4.05 -7.69
C TYR A 22 -9.96 -4.31 -9.03
N GLY A 23 -10.71 -4.56 -10.12
CA GLY A 23 -10.14 -4.91 -11.42
C GLY A 23 -9.81 -6.40 -11.54
N ALA A 24 -9.38 -6.80 -12.74
CA ALA A 24 -9.15 -8.19 -13.11
C ALA A 24 -7.68 -8.62 -13.05
N GLU A 25 -6.75 -7.68 -13.00
CA GLU A 25 -5.31 -7.99 -12.98
C GLU A 25 -4.86 -8.37 -11.56
N SER A 26 -4.09 -9.46 -11.44
CA SER A 26 -3.49 -9.87 -10.16
C SER A 26 -2.19 -9.11 -9.88
N PHE A 27 -1.69 -9.18 -8.64
CA PHE A 27 -0.38 -8.59 -8.31
C PHE A 27 0.76 -9.38 -8.96
N GLU A 28 0.61 -10.69 -9.15
CA GLU A 28 1.58 -11.51 -9.88
C GLU A 28 1.78 -11.03 -11.32
N GLU A 29 0.74 -10.46 -11.93
CA GLU A 29 0.80 -9.85 -13.26
C GLU A 29 1.26 -8.39 -13.20
N PHE A 30 0.77 -7.63 -12.23
CA PHE A 30 1.01 -6.19 -12.14
C PHE A 30 2.43 -5.84 -11.70
N ILE A 31 2.97 -6.50 -10.69
CA ILE A 31 4.27 -6.12 -10.11
C ILE A 31 5.41 -6.19 -11.13
N PRO A 32 5.53 -7.26 -11.96
CA PRO A 32 6.56 -7.27 -13.00
C PRO A 32 6.40 -6.10 -13.99
N ARG A 33 5.17 -5.76 -14.34
CA ARG A 33 4.88 -4.65 -15.26
C ARG A 33 5.26 -3.30 -14.64
N LEU A 34 4.99 -3.12 -13.35
CA LEU A 34 5.38 -1.92 -12.63
C LEU A 34 6.90 -1.79 -12.55
N ARG A 35 7.59 -2.89 -12.23
CA ARG A 35 9.07 -2.92 -12.15
C ARG A 35 9.71 -2.53 -13.48
N ALA A 36 9.12 -2.96 -14.59
CA ALA A 36 9.64 -2.64 -15.93
C ALA A 36 9.61 -1.14 -16.23
N LEU A 37 8.71 -0.38 -15.60
CA LEU A 37 8.64 1.08 -15.74
C LEU A 37 9.75 1.80 -14.98
N TYR A 38 10.37 1.14 -13.99
CA TYR A 38 11.37 1.76 -13.11
C TYR A 38 12.62 0.89 -13.01
N PRO A 39 13.32 0.64 -14.15
CA PRO A 39 14.45 -0.29 -14.15
C PRO A 39 15.64 0.17 -13.31
N GLU A 40 15.71 1.45 -12.96
CA GLU A 40 16.78 2.02 -12.16
C GLU A 40 16.50 1.97 -10.66
N HIS A 41 15.31 1.49 -10.28
CA HIS A 41 14.87 1.43 -8.88
C HIS A 41 14.51 0.00 -8.49
N THR A 42 14.61 -0.29 -7.21
CA THR A 42 14.22 -1.59 -6.67
C THR A 42 12.83 -1.46 -6.06
N LEU A 43 11.89 -2.28 -6.52
CA LEU A 43 10.54 -2.36 -5.99
C LEU A 43 10.33 -3.76 -5.43
N ASP A 44 10.40 -3.89 -4.12
CA ASP A 44 10.10 -5.14 -3.43
C ASP A 44 8.61 -5.21 -3.11
N TYR A 45 8.07 -6.42 -3.06
CA TYR A 45 6.65 -6.65 -2.81
C TYR A 45 6.48 -7.67 -1.69
N ALA A 46 5.59 -7.35 -0.75
CA ALA A 46 5.19 -8.26 0.31
C ALA A 46 3.69 -8.12 0.57
N GLN A 47 3.06 -9.22 0.96
CA GLN A 47 1.64 -9.25 1.28
C GLN A 47 1.43 -10.15 2.50
N SER A 48 0.55 -9.76 3.41
CA SER A 48 0.14 -10.61 4.52
C SER A 48 -1.29 -10.30 4.93
N ASN A 49 -2.01 -11.35 5.34
CA ASN A 49 -3.33 -11.23 5.97
C ASN A 49 -3.22 -11.00 7.48
N ILE A 50 -2.01 -11.04 8.03
CA ILE A 50 -1.77 -11.03 9.48
C ILE A 50 -1.24 -9.67 9.90
N GLU A 51 -1.98 -8.98 10.78
CA GLU A 51 -1.66 -7.62 11.22
C GLU A 51 -0.25 -7.52 11.80
N GLY A 52 0.14 -8.46 12.66
CA GLY A 52 1.46 -8.46 13.28
C GLY A 52 2.60 -8.59 12.26
N GLU A 53 2.39 -9.34 11.18
CA GLU A 53 3.38 -9.45 10.10
C GLU A 53 3.55 -8.13 9.36
N LEU A 54 2.47 -7.37 9.16
CA LEU A 54 2.52 -6.05 8.54
C LEU A 54 3.28 -5.07 9.44
N ILE A 55 3.04 -5.13 10.75
CA ILE A 55 3.77 -4.31 11.72
C ILE A 55 5.27 -4.60 11.65
N VAL A 56 5.65 -5.88 11.67
CA VAL A 56 7.07 -6.29 11.58
C VAL A 56 7.70 -5.83 10.28
N ALA A 57 6.96 -5.93 9.16
CA ALA A 57 7.44 -5.45 7.85
C ALA A 57 7.73 -3.95 7.88
N LEU A 58 6.87 -3.14 8.51
CA LEU A 58 7.09 -1.71 8.67
C LEU A 58 8.33 -1.42 9.52
N HIS A 59 8.50 -2.14 10.63
CA HIS A 59 9.69 -1.97 11.48
C HIS A 59 10.97 -2.31 10.71
N LYS A 60 10.96 -3.38 9.92
CA LYS A 60 12.12 -3.82 9.13
C LYS A 60 12.43 -2.89 7.96
N ALA A 61 11.50 -2.04 7.57
CA ALA A 61 11.72 -1.09 6.47
C ALA A 61 12.76 -0.02 6.84
N VAL A 62 12.94 0.26 8.12
CA VAL A 62 13.91 1.24 8.61
C VAL A 62 15.33 0.77 8.26
N GLY A 63 16.08 1.60 7.53
CA GLY A 63 17.42 1.28 7.08
C GLY A 63 17.48 0.36 5.87
N GLU A 64 16.34 -0.20 5.44
CA GLU A 64 16.27 -1.12 4.31
C GLU A 64 15.63 -0.46 3.08
N TYR A 65 14.61 0.37 3.29
CA TYR A 65 13.86 1.01 2.20
C TYR A 65 13.87 2.53 2.33
N ASP A 66 13.79 3.19 1.20
CA ASP A 66 13.68 4.66 1.11
C ASP A 66 12.22 5.13 1.25
N GLY A 67 11.28 4.23 1.07
CA GLY A 67 9.86 4.52 1.21
C GLY A 67 9.01 3.26 1.14
N VAL A 68 7.78 3.37 1.62
CA VAL A 68 6.81 2.26 1.62
C VAL A 68 5.50 2.73 1.00
N LEU A 69 4.98 1.94 0.06
CA LEU A 69 3.62 2.08 -0.44
C LEU A 69 2.77 1.04 0.30
N PHE A 70 1.88 1.51 1.17
CA PHE A 70 1.15 0.64 2.08
C PHE A 70 -0.34 0.65 1.79
N ASN A 71 -0.85 -0.50 1.35
CA ASN A 71 -2.28 -0.76 1.25
C ASN A 71 -2.67 -1.71 2.37
N ALA A 72 -3.16 -1.16 3.46
CA ALA A 72 -3.50 -1.94 4.66
C ALA A 72 -4.81 -2.74 4.51
N GLY A 73 -5.51 -2.60 3.39
CA GLY A 73 -6.81 -3.24 3.21
C GLY A 73 -7.81 -2.72 4.24
N GLY A 74 -8.64 -3.62 4.76
CA GLY A 74 -9.62 -3.26 5.79
C GLY A 74 -9.03 -2.74 7.09
N TYR A 75 -7.77 -3.08 7.40
CA TYR A 75 -7.09 -2.55 8.59
C TYR A 75 -6.89 -1.04 8.55
N THR A 76 -6.98 -0.42 7.37
CA THR A 76 -6.97 1.05 7.24
C THR A 76 -7.96 1.71 8.17
N HIS A 77 -9.11 1.08 8.37
CA HIS A 77 -10.28 1.65 9.04
C HIS A 77 -10.42 1.19 10.50
N THR A 78 -9.52 0.32 10.97
CA THR A 78 -9.69 -0.34 12.28
C THR A 78 -8.39 -0.43 13.11
N SER A 79 -7.21 -0.39 12.48
CA SER A 79 -5.97 -0.75 13.17
C SER A 79 -5.26 0.46 13.75
N VAL A 80 -5.40 0.65 15.06
CA VAL A 80 -4.57 1.59 15.81
C VAL A 80 -3.12 1.09 15.86
N ALA A 81 -2.92 -0.23 15.93
CA ALA A 81 -1.58 -0.81 15.98
C ALA A 81 -0.75 -0.49 14.72
N LEU A 82 -1.36 -0.53 13.53
CA LEU A 82 -0.68 -0.15 12.30
C LEU A 82 -0.41 1.35 12.25
N ARG A 83 -1.35 2.17 12.71
CA ARG A 83 -1.14 3.61 12.84
C ARG A 83 0.09 3.91 13.71
N ASP A 84 0.20 3.25 14.84
CA ASP A 84 1.32 3.44 15.76
C ASP A 84 2.64 2.95 15.17
N ALA A 85 2.60 1.85 14.41
CA ALA A 85 3.79 1.33 13.73
C ALA A 85 4.32 2.32 12.70
N ILE A 86 3.45 2.94 11.91
CA ILE A 86 3.85 3.93 10.90
C ILE A 86 4.41 5.18 11.60
N ASP A 87 3.77 5.61 12.67
CA ASP A 87 4.20 6.80 13.42
C ASP A 87 5.59 6.59 14.06
N ALA A 88 5.92 5.36 14.41
CA ALA A 88 7.17 5.03 15.11
C ALA A 88 8.39 4.95 14.18
N ILE A 89 8.20 4.87 12.86
CA ILE A 89 9.32 4.69 11.91
C ILE A 89 9.62 5.99 11.18
N SER A 90 10.89 6.14 10.76
CA SER A 90 11.34 7.33 10.02
C SER A 90 11.15 7.21 8.52
N VAL A 91 10.86 6.01 8.01
CA VAL A 91 10.66 5.76 6.58
C VAL A 91 9.34 6.40 6.16
N PRO A 92 9.30 7.20 5.07
CA PRO A 92 8.04 7.76 4.58
C PRO A 92 7.11 6.66 4.07
N VAL A 93 5.85 6.72 4.48
CA VAL A 93 4.81 5.77 4.08
C VAL A 93 3.71 6.53 3.35
N ILE A 94 3.31 6.03 2.18
CA ILE A 94 2.14 6.52 1.44
C ILE A 94 1.03 5.49 1.58
N GLU A 95 -0.15 5.95 1.97
CA GLU A 95 -1.35 5.12 2.01
C GLU A 95 -1.89 4.94 0.59
N ILE A 96 -2.08 3.67 0.17
CA ILE A 96 -2.55 3.34 -1.17
C ILE A 96 -3.87 2.58 -1.08
N HIS A 97 -4.83 2.94 -1.92
CA HIS A 97 -6.07 2.20 -2.13
C HIS A 97 -6.32 2.04 -3.62
N ILE A 98 -6.78 0.84 -4.02
CA ILE A 98 -7.16 0.54 -5.40
C ILE A 98 -8.48 1.22 -5.72
N SER A 99 -9.47 1.05 -4.84
CA SER A 99 -10.81 1.59 -5.02
C SER A 99 -10.89 3.06 -4.61
N ASN A 100 -11.93 3.74 -5.11
CA ASN A 100 -12.32 5.05 -4.60
C ASN A 100 -13.09 4.83 -3.30
N VAL A 101 -12.39 4.91 -2.17
CA VAL A 101 -12.98 4.61 -0.85
C VAL A 101 -14.12 5.55 -0.48
N SER A 102 -14.12 6.77 -1.02
CA SER A 102 -15.20 7.73 -0.78
C SER A 102 -16.53 7.33 -1.42
N ALA A 103 -16.48 6.43 -2.40
CA ALA A 103 -17.67 5.91 -3.09
C ALA A 103 -18.16 4.59 -2.46
N ARG A 104 -17.54 4.12 -1.40
CA ARG A 104 -17.87 2.85 -0.75
C ARG A 104 -18.60 3.09 0.57
N GLU A 105 -18.71 2.04 1.40
CA GLU A 105 -19.43 2.10 2.68
C GLU A 105 -18.84 3.20 3.59
N GLU A 106 -19.70 3.81 4.40
CA GLU A 106 -19.33 4.95 5.24
C GLU A 106 -18.15 4.64 6.17
N PHE A 107 -18.05 3.40 6.69
CA PHE A 107 -16.95 3.03 7.58
C PHE A 107 -15.57 3.10 6.90
N ARG A 108 -15.53 3.13 5.55
CA ARG A 108 -14.28 3.25 4.79
C ARG A 108 -13.85 4.70 4.60
N HIS A 109 -14.66 5.67 4.99
CA HIS A 109 -14.35 7.09 4.83
C HIS A 109 -13.36 7.60 5.88
N THR A 110 -13.15 6.86 6.97
CA THR A 110 -12.18 7.21 8.01
C THR A 110 -10.96 6.31 7.89
N SER A 111 -9.78 6.91 7.79
CA SER A 111 -8.50 6.20 7.80
C SER A 111 -7.83 6.41 9.16
N PHE A 112 -7.51 5.33 9.86
CA PHE A 112 -6.74 5.37 11.10
C PHE A 112 -5.26 5.63 10.84
N ILE A 113 -4.75 5.25 9.65
CA ILE A 113 -3.32 5.34 9.33
C ILE A 113 -2.96 6.62 8.56
N GLY A 114 -3.94 7.27 7.94
CA GLY A 114 -3.70 8.39 7.03
C GLY A 114 -2.95 9.56 7.66
N ALA A 115 -3.25 9.87 8.91
CA ALA A 115 -2.60 10.98 9.61
C ALA A 115 -1.11 10.74 9.88
N THR A 116 -0.66 9.48 9.86
CA THR A 116 0.75 9.11 10.08
C THR A 116 1.50 8.84 8.78
N CYS A 117 0.78 8.75 7.66
CA CYS A 117 1.36 8.66 6.32
C CYS A 117 1.69 10.06 5.80
N ILE A 118 2.62 10.15 4.83
CA ILE A 118 2.95 11.44 4.21
C ILE A 118 1.91 11.89 3.21
N GLY A 119 1.06 10.97 2.73
CA GLY A 119 -0.04 11.26 1.81
C GLY A 119 -0.85 10.01 1.51
N THR A 120 -1.96 10.20 0.78
CA THR A 120 -2.88 9.13 0.42
C THR A 120 -3.20 9.20 -1.07
N ILE A 121 -3.18 8.06 -1.75
CA ILE A 121 -3.60 7.92 -3.15
C ILE A 121 -4.66 6.83 -3.20
N ALA A 122 -5.80 7.14 -3.79
CA ALA A 122 -6.93 6.22 -3.84
C ALA A 122 -7.74 6.39 -5.12
N GLY A 123 -8.29 5.29 -5.64
CA GLY A 123 -9.33 5.37 -6.67
C GLY A 123 -8.89 5.16 -8.10
N PHE A 124 -7.60 4.96 -8.36
CA PHE A 124 -7.07 4.83 -9.72
C PHE A 124 -6.73 3.37 -10.07
N GLY A 125 -7.35 2.41 -9.38
CA GLY A 125 -7.05 1.01 -9.61
C GLY A 125 -5.61 0.69 -9.22
N LEU A 126 -4.99 -0.26 -9.90
CA LEU A 126 -3.59 -0.61 -9.67
C LEU A 126 -2.63 0.53 -10.02
N ASP A 127 -3.05 1.47 -10.88
CA ASP A 127 -2.22 2.63 -11.20
C ASP A 127 -1.95 3.51 -9.97
N SER A 128 -2.74 3.39 -8.92
CA SER A 128 -2.50 4.07 -7.65
C SER A 128 -1.10 3.76 -7.10
N TYR A 129 -0.60 2.55 -7.32
CA TYR A 129 0.76 2.17 -6.92
C TYR A 129 1.83 2.90 -7.73
N ARG A 130 1.64 3.01 -9.05
CA ARG A 130 2.57 3.77 -9.89
C ARG A 130 2.62 5.24 -9.46
N LEU A 131 1.46 5.83 -9.18
CA LEU A 131 1.37 7.20 -8.68
C LEU A 131 2.10 7.35 -7.35
N GLY A 132 2.03 6.34 -6.48
CA GLY A 132 2.77 6.31 -5.23
C GLY A 132 4.29 6.27 -5.45
N VAL A 133 4.75 5.47 -6.41
CA VAL A 133 6.17 5.46 -6.79
C VAL A 133 6.61 6.86 -7.23
N GLU A 134 5.84 7.49 -8.13
CA GLU A 134 6.14 8.83 -8.60
C GLU A 134 6.21 9.84 -7.44
N ALA A 135 5.28 9.75 -6.50
CA ALA A 135 5.26 10.65 -5.35
C ALA A 135 6.52 10.50 -4.49
N LEU A 136 7.02 9.28 -4.30
CA LEU A 136 8.25 9.05 -3.55
C LEU A 136 9.49 9.49 -4.31
N LEU A 137 9.55 9.26 -5.63
CA LEU A 137 10.69 9.65 -6.44
C LEU A 137 10.84 11.17 -6.57
N ASN A 138 9.75 11.91 -6.46
CA ASN A 138 9.72 13.36 -6.67
C ASN A 138 9.63 14.17 -5.37
N ARG A 139 9.94 13.55 -4.27
CA ARG A 139 9.99 14.22 -2.97
C ARG A 139 11.18 15.15 -2.89
#